data_7324f09aac328abaf60eca6faa50ab71
#
_entry.id   7324f09aac328abaf60eca6faa50ab71
#
_cell.length_a   1.000
_cell.length_b   1.000
_cell.length_c   1.000
_cell.angle_alpha   90.00
_cell.angle_beta   90.00
_cell.angle_gamma   90.00
#
_symmetry.space_group_name_H-M   'P 1'
#
loop_
_entity.id
_entity.type
_entity.pdbx_description
1 polymer ?
#
loop_
_entity_poly.entity_id
_entity_poly.type
_entity_poly.pdbx_seq_one_letter_code
_entity_poly.pdbx_strand_id
1 'polypeptide(L)'
;MADFGDVRLSELQDFQSKILKLSGVLRQYHELVMHTMKMTGQNWRDNKFMEFEREFRKYQDEIQTISEEYRIWALNYLQKEIDNVSDFLNTHV
;
A
#
# COMPACT_ATOMS: atom_id res chain seq x y z
N MET A 1 -25.26 -22.91 5.05
CA MET A 1 -23.86 -23.02 5.50
C MET A 1 -22.95 -22.57 4.36
N ALA A 2 -22.09 -21.58 4.61
CA ALA A 2 -21.13 -21.16 3.61
C ALA A 2 -20.17 -22.33 3.33
N ASP A 3 -19.92 -22.62 2.04
CA ASP A 3 -18.94 -23.61 1.74
C ASP A 3 -17.52 -23.05 1.90
N PHE A 4 -16.52 -23.87 1.76
CA PHE A 4 -15.12 -23.49 1.95
C PHE A 4 -14.71 -22.38 0.96
N GLY A 5 -15.24 -22.40 -0.26
CA GLY A 5 -14.96 -21.39 -1.28
C GLY A 5 -15.48 -20.01 -0.91
N ASP A 6 -16.69 -19.94 -0.30
CA ASP A 6 -17.25 -18.66 0.15
C ASP A 6 -16.40 -18.02 1.23
N VAL A 7 -15.94 -18.80 2.20
CA VAL A 7 -15.06 -18.32 3.27
C VAL A 7 -13.75 -17.81 2.67
N ARG A 8 -13.17 -18.58 1.76
CA ARG A 8 -11.92 -18.21 1.08
C ARG A 8 -12.07 -16.93 0.29
N LEU A 9 -13.17 -16.78 -0.45
CA LEU A 9 -13.43 -15.57 -1.23
C LEU A 9 -13.50 -14.34 -0.33
N SER A 10 -14.24 -14.42 0.75
CA SER A 10 -14.37 -13.34 1.72
C SER A 10 -13.00 -12.94 2.32
N GLU A 11 -12.20 -13.92 2.68
CA GLU A 11 -10.87 -13.68 3.24
C GLU A 11 -9.93 -13.03 2.23
N LEU A 12 -9.97 -13.47 0.98
CA LEU A 12 -9.16 -12.88 -0.10
C LEU A 12 -9.56 -11.43 -0.37
N GLN A 13 -10.85 -11.15 -0.39
CA GLN A 13 -11.36 -9.80 -0.61
C GLN A 13 -10.96 -8.87 0.55
N ASP A 14 -11.04 -9.36 1.78
CA ASP A 14 -10.62 -8.61 2.95
C ASP A 14 -9.12 -8.32 2.92
N PHE A 15 -8.32 -9.31 2.57
CA PHE A 15 -6.88 -9.16 2.43
C PHE A 15 -6.52 -8.14 1.36
N GLN A 16 -7.15 -8.23 0.19
CA GLN A 16 -6.95 -7.26 -0.89
C GLN A 16 -7.26 -5.85 -0.43
N SER A 17 -8.39 -5.66 0.23
CA SER A 17 -8.81 -4.36 0.75
C SER A 17 -7.78 -3.78 1.72
N LYS A 18 -7.23 -4.61 2.60
CA LYS A 18 -6.22 -4.18 3.58
C LYS A 18 -4.89 -3.82 2.93
N ILE A 19 -4.48 -4.56 1.91
CA ILE A 19 -3.25 -4.24 1.16
C ILE A 19 -3.40 -2.92 0.40
N LEU A 20 -4.55 -2.70 -0.23
CA LEU A 20 -4.81 -1.44 -0.93
C LEU A 20 -4.82 -0.27 0.04
N LYS A 21 -5.42 -0.46 1.21
CA LYS A 21 -5.42 0.57 2.26
C LYS A 21 -4.00 0.85 2.77
N LEU A 22 -3.21 -0.20 2.99
CA LEU A 22 -1.82 -0.05 3.41
C LEU A 22 -1.02 0.76 2.38
N SER A 23 -1.17 0.45 1.11
CA SER A 23 -0.53 1.18 0.03
C SER A 23 -0.87 2.67 0.09
N GLY A 24 -2.15 3.00 0.22
CA GLY A 24 -2.61 4.38 0.31
C GLY A 24 -2.12 5.11 1.55
N VAL A 25 -2.21 4.47 2.71
CA VAL A 25 -1.77 5.05 3.98
C VAL A 25 -0.26 5.28 3.98
N LEU A 26 0.51 4.33 3.47
CA LEU A 26 1.96 4.45 3.39
C LEU A 26 2.36 5.69 2.59
N ARG A 27 1.74 5.88 1.43
CA ARG A 27 2.01 7.02 0.57
C ARG A 27 1.58 8.33 1.20
N GLN A 28 0.36 8.37 1.76
CA GLN A 28 -0.17 9.58 2.40
C GLN A 28 0.66 10.00 3.62
N TYR A 29 1.04 9.04 4.44
CA TYR A 29 1.85 9.35 5.62
C TYR A 29 3.23 9.83 5.23
N HIS A 30 3.82 9.24 4.20
CA HIS A 30 5.10 9.69 3.68
C HIS A 30 5.02 11.14 3.19
N GLU A 31 3.98 11.50 2.44
CA GLU A 31 3.76 12.87 1.98
C GLU A 31 3.60 13.85 3.15
N LEU A 32 2.90 13.42 4.20
CA LEU A 32 2.73 14.23 5.40
C LEU A 32 4.07 14.49 6.09
N VAL A 33 4.91 13.48 6.22
CA VAL A 33 6.24 13.62 6.81
C VAL A 33 7.12 14.53 5.96
N MET A 34 7.07 14.40 4.64
CA MET A 34 7.79 15.28 3.72
C MET A 34 7.37 16.73 3.87
N HIS A 35 6.08 16.98 3.99
CA HIS A 35 5.55 18.32 4.21
C HIS A 35 6.04 18.90 5.53
N THR A 36 5.97 18.11 6.60
CA THR A 36 6.44 18.51 7.93
C THR A 36 7.93 18.85 7.91
N MET A 37 8.72 18.02 7.22
CA MET A 37 10.15 18.27 7.07
C MET A 37 10.41 19.59 6.33
N LYS A 38 9.67 19.87 5.28
CA LYS A 38 9.79 21.13 4.54
C LYS A 38 9.47 22.33 5.41
N MET A 39 8.41 22.24 6.21
CA MET A 39 8.02 23.31 7.11
C MET A 39 9.07 23.53 8.21
N THR A 40 9.60 22.45 8.76
CA THR A 40 10.68 22.51 9.75
C THR A 40 11.92 23.18 9.16
N GLY A 41 12.26 22.87 7.91
CA GLY A 41 13.42 23.42 7.22
C GLY A 41 13.32 24.92 6.94
N GLN A 42 12.14 25.49 6.98
CA GLN A 42 11.99 26.96 6.87
C GLN A 42 12.56 27.70 8.06
N ASN A 43 12.52 27.07 9.24
CA ASN A 43 12.98 27.65 10.50
C ASN A 43 14.31 27.08 10.98
N TRP A 44 14.72 25.94 10.44
CA TRP A 44 15.95 25.26 10.84
C TRP A 44 16.71 24.83 9.59
N ARG A 45 17.67 25.65 9.17
CA ARG A 45 18.47 25.38 7.97
C ARG A 45 19.96 25.40 8.32
N ASP A 46 20.37 24.44 9.12
CA ASP A 46 21.79 24.18 9.31
C ASP A 46 22.23 22.96 8.50
N ASN A 47 23.52 22.66 8.56
CA ASN A 47 24.10 21.54 7.81
C ASN A 47 23.48 20.20 8.25
N LYS A 48 23.14 20.07 9.52
CA LYS A 48 22.59 18.85 10.08
C LYS A 48 21.18 18.60 9.55
N PHE A 49 20.34 19.62 9.45
CA PHE A 49 19.04 19.51 8.84
C PHE A 49 19.14 19.12 7.36
N MET A 50 20.09 19.72 6.64
CA MET A 50 20.30 19.39 5.23
C MET A 50 20.73 17.95 5.03
N GLU A 51 21.50 17.37 5.96
CA GLU A 51 21.85 15.96 5.96
C GLU A 51 20.62 15.08 6.16
N PHE A 52 19.76 15.42 7.12
CA PHE A 52 18.50 14.71 7.33
C PHE A 52 17.61 14.76 6.09
N GLU A 53 17.48 15.93 5.51
CA GLU A 53 16.67 16.10 4.30
C GLU A 53 17.19 15.22 3.17
N ARG A 54 18.51 15.20 2.97
CA ARG A 54 19.13 14.40 1.93
C ARG A 54 18.89 12.91 2.17
N GLU A 55 19.10 12.44 3.40
CA GLU A 55 18.88 11.05 3.76
C GLU A 55 17.41 10.65 3.60
N PHE A 56 16.50 11.51 4.04
CA PHE A 56 15.07 11.22 3.93
C PHE A 56 14.60 11.15 2.48
N ARG A 57 15.14 12.01 1.61
CA ARG A 57 14.79 12.00 0.19
C ARG A 57 15.19 10.70 -0.50
N LYS A 58 16.24 10.03 -0.03
CA LYS A 58 16.62 8.73 -0.56
C LYS A 58 15.53 7.68 -0.37
N TYR A 59 14.78 7.77 0.73
CA TYR A 59 13.71 6.82 1.03
C TYR A 59 12.41 7.15 0.29
N GLN A 60 12.28 8.34 -0.24
CA GLN A 60 11.05 8.75 -0.94
C GLN A 60 10.73 7.82 -2.11
N ASP A 61 11.71 7.57 -2.97
CA ASP A 61 11.53 6.71 -4.13
C ASP A 61 11.26 5.27 -3.71
N GLU A 62 11.92 4.79 -2.66
CA GLU A 62 11.70 3.44 -2.14
C GLU A 62 10.27 3.29 -1.60
N ILE A 63 9.77 4.26 -0.86
CA ILE A 63 8.41 4.23 -0.32
C ILE A 63 7.38 4.27 -1.45
N GLN A 64 7.59 5.11 -2.45
CA GLN A 64 6.71 5.14 -3.63
C GLN A 64 6.71 3.81 -4.36
N THR A 65 7.88 3.22 -4.55
CA THR A 65 8.02 1.93 -5.24
C THR A 65 7.30 0.83 -4.46
N ILE A 66 7.53 0.72 -3.15
CA ILE A 66 6.88 -0.29 -2.31
C ILE A 66 5.37 -0.12 -2.31
N SER A 67 4.90 1.12 -2.16
CA SER A 67 3.48 1.44 -2.18
C SER A 67 2.83 1.01 -3.50
N GLU A 68 3.47 1.30 -4.61
CA GLU A 68 2.96 0.94 -5.94
C GLU A 68 3.03 -0.57 -6.17
N GLU A 69 4.08 -1.23 -5.72
CA GLU A 69 4.20 -2.69 -5.82
C GLU A 69 3.09 -3.39 -5.03
N TYR A 70 2.76 -2.93 -3.83
CA TYR A 70 1.65 -3.48 -3.06
C TYR A 70 0.33 -3.30 -3.80
N ARG A 71 0.12 -2.12 -4.38
CA ARG A 71 -1.09 -1.84 -5.15
C ARG A 71 -1.21 -2.76 -6.37
N ILE A 72 -0.14 -2.88 -7.14
CA ILE A 72 -0.11 -3.72 -8.33
C ILE A 72 -0.33 -5.19 -7.96
N TRP A 73 0.33 -5.66 -6.90
CA TRP A 73 0.18 -7.02 -6.43
C TRP A 73 -1.26 -7.32 -6.03
N ALA A 74 -1.89 -6.40 -5.29
CA ALA A 74 -3.28 -6.57 -4.87
C ALA A 74 -4.25 -6.57 -6.05
N LEU A 75 -4.05 -5.68 -7.02
CA LEU A 75 -4.95 -5.55 -8.17
C LEU A 75 -4.74 -6.63 -9.23
N ASN A 76 -3.55 -7.22 -9.30
CA ASN A 76 -3.26 -8.25 -10.29
C ASN A 76 -3.32 -9.67 -9.70
N TYR A 77 -2.46 -9.98 -8.74
CA TYR A 77 -2.38 -11.33 -8.18
C TYR A 77 -3.57 -11.68 -7.32
N LEU A 78 -3.91 -10.84 -6.36
CA LEU A 78 -5.06 -11.10 -5.49
C LEU A 78 -6.36 -11.03 -6.25
N GLN A 79 -6.50 -10.09 -7.17
CA GLN A 79 -7.72 -9.98 -7.98
C GLN A 79 -7.90 -11.22 -8.85
N LYS A 80 -6.82 -11.72 -9.44
CA LYS A 80 -6.89 -12.94 -10.25
C LYS A 80 -7.34 -14.14 -9.41
N GLU A 81 -6.81 -14.28 -8.21
CA GLU A 81 -7.21 -15.36 -7.32
C GLU A 81 -8.66 -15.20 -6.85
N ILE A 82 -9.09 -13.98 -6.56
CA ILE A 82 -10.48 -13.68 -6.24
C ILE A 82 -11.40 -14.08 -7.39
N ASP A 83 -11.04 -13.71 -8.61
CA ASP A 83 -11.80 -14.04 -9.80
C ASP A 83 -11.87 -15.55 -10.01
N ASN A 84 -10.78 -16.28 -9.79
CA ASN A 84 -10.74 -17.73 -9.91
C ASN A 84 -11.69 -18.42 -8.92
N VAL A 85 -11.67 -17.97 -7.66
CA VAL A 85 -12.54 -18.52 -6.62
C VAL A 85 -14.00 -18.17 -6.92
N SER A 86 -14.26 -16.94 -7.32
CA SER A 86 -15.60 -16.49 -7.70
C SER A 86 -16.16 -17.29 -8.86
N ASP A 87 -15.36 -17.52 -9.90
CA ASP A 87 -15.76 -18.32 -11.07
C ASP A 87 -16.04 -19.76 -10.66
N PHE A 88 -15.21 -20.33 -9.79
CA PHE A 88 -15.43 -21.68 -9.28
C PHE A 88 -16.78 -21.77 -8.56
N LEU A 89 -17.09 -20.83 -7.69
CA LEU A 89 -18.37 -20.79 -6.97
C LEU A 89 -19.55 -20.67 -7.93
N ASN A 90 -19.44 -19.82 -8.92
CA ASN A 90 -20.51 -19.61 -9.90
C ASN A 90 -20.72 -20.85 -10.81
N THR A 91 -19.66 -21.57 -11.10
CA THR A 91 -19.72 -22.77 -11.97
C THR A 91 -20.30 -23.96 -11.22
N HIS A 92 -20.18 -24.02 -9.91
CA HIS A 92 -20.59 -25.18 -9.11
C HIS A 92 -21.87 -24.94 -8.31
N VAL A 93 -22.63 -23.94 -8.67
CA VAL A 93 -23.93 -23.64 -8.04
C VAL A 93 -25.10 -24.45 -8.66
#